data_d9053989b994236f0d726bf43b0ec180
#
_entry.id   d9053989b994236f0d726bf43b0ec180
#
_cell.length_a   1.000
_cell.length_b   1.000
_cell.length_c   1.000
_cell.angle_alpha   90.00
_cell.angle_beta   90.00
_cell.angle_gamma   90.00
#
_symmetry.space_group_name_H-M   'P 1'
#
loop_
_entity.id
_entity.type
_entity.pdbx_description
1 polymer ?
#
loop_
_entity_poly.entity_id
_entity_poly.type
_entity_poly.pdbx_seq_one_letter_code
_entity_poly.pdbx_strand_id
1 'polypeptide(L)'
;LCSQICERFGIDARYKNDLEKLSNIVNLRYKDAFQKYLREKFTVSSYNHQYDILDRINLHSYITTNIDNIIQCVMDSSKRYSLFNISEYGAKRNVSSLPFIPLHGNVKYLNSHLYFGKNELANVDSDNKDLFDLMHAKLLEAPTLFIGYGFHDNAVERTISKLLQEGHQDVWVQCMPNSDNIDYFRDIGCHVIVGTTEELLKWIDLNIPNEENISNNISIDSLRPYAIPTINQLEVVQREDYYTKGYTHWYCILSDYAYQTKNVNTLYEAVLKNKNVIAVGIPFSGKTTLMMQIAAKAQAEYKLILSNISVEEAQRIINLLGGSKALVFVDNCCDDITVVKLLMQQSNFMVLGFADDYAFESTKHLIEGVSMERKDIGELTREEAQGIFN
;
A
#
# COMPACT_ATOMS: atom_id res chain seq x y z
N LEU A 1 -32.46 -18.76 -5.63
CA LEU A 1 -32.08 -18.78 -4.22
C LEU A 1 -33.32 -18.94 -3.32
N CYS A 2 -34.29 -18.00 -3.36
CA CYS A 2 -35.46 -18.02 -2.47
C CYS A 2 -36.23 -19.34 -2.52
N SER A 3 -36.51 -19.91 -3.71
CA SER A 3 -37.19 -21.21 -3.86
C SER A 3 -36.42 -22.34 -3.18
N GLN A 4 -35.09 -22.35 -3.29
CA GLN A 4 -34.24 -23.35 -2.64
C GLN A 4 -34.24 -23.21 -1.11
N ILE A 5 -34.28 -21.96 -0.60
CA ILE A 5 -34.40 -21.71 0.84
C ILE A 5 -35.76 -22.18 1.36
N CYS A 6 -36.86 -21.85 0.65
CA CYS A 6 -38.21 -22.34 1.03
C CYS A 6 -38.25 -23.85 1.11
N GLU A 7 -37.72 -24.54 0.10
CA GLU A 7 -37.69 -26.01 0.04
C GLU A 7 -36.81 -26.60 1.15
N ARG A 8 -35.59 -26.10 1.34
CA ARG A 8 -34.66 -26.61 2.34
C ARG A 8 -35.11 -26.47 3.77
N PHE A 9 -35.81 -25.38 4.10
CA PHE A 9 -36.25 -25.06 5.48
C PHE A 9 -37.74 -25.22 5.71
N GLY A 10 -38.50 -25.76 4.75
CA GLY A 10 -39.93 -25.97 4.87
C GLY A 10 -40.72 -24.68 5.06
N ILE A 11 -40.31 -23.60 4.45
CA ILE A 11 -41.00 -22.31 4.52
C ILE A 11 -42.02 -22.19 3.40
N ASP A 12 -43.15 -21.57 3.70
CA ASP A 12 -44.25 -21.35 2.75
C ASP A 12 -43.77 -20.66 1.46
N ALA A 13 -44.15 -21.22 0.32
CA ALA A 13 -43.81 -20.75 -1.01
C ALA A 13 -44.26 -19.31 -1.32
N ARG A 14 -45.18 -18.73 -0.52
CA ARG A 14 -45.56 -17.31 -0.66
C ARG A 14 -44.37 -16.33 -0.49
N TYR A 15 -43.31 -16.75 0.21
CA TYR A 15 -42.08 -15.94 0.41
C TYR A 15 -41.03 -16.14 -0.66
N LYS A 16 -41.24 -16.96 -1.70
CA LYS A 16 -40.26 -17.28 -2.75
C LYS A 16 -39.76 -16.08 -3.57
N ASN A 17 -40.45 -14.93 -3.52
CA ASN A 17 -40.09 -13.70 -4.23
C ASN A 17 -39.63 -12.57 -3.28
N ASP A 18 -39.52 -12.86 -1.98
CA ASP A 18 -39.17 -11.87 -0.96
C ASP A 18 -37.98 -12.43 -0.11
N LEU A 19 -36.76 -12.21 -0.62
CA LEU A 19 -35.55 -12.70 0.03
C LEU A 19 -35.37 -12.09 1.44
N GLU A 20 -35.75 -10.85 1.62
CA GLU A 20 -35.61 -10.12 2.87
C GLU A 20 -36.45 -10.76 4.00
N LYS A 21 -37.74 -11.00 3.74
CA LYS A 21 -38.60 -11.66 4.73
C LYS A 21 -38.21 -13.12 4.92
N LEU A 22 -37.88 -13.82 3.83
CA LEU A 22 -37.48 -15.21 3.87
C LEU A 22 -36.21 -15.41 4.71
N SER A 23 -35.17 -14.68 4.45
CA SER A 23 -33.90 -14.76 5.20
C SER A 23 -34.10 -14.45 6.68
N ASN A 24 -34.95 -13.47 6.99
CA ASN A 24 -35.29 -13.11 8.37
C ASN A 24 -36.01 -14.25 9.12
N ILE A 25 -37.01 -14.87 8.47
CA ILE A 25 -37.76 -16.02 9.05
C ILE A 25 -36.80 -17.18 9.30
N VAL A 26 -35.94 -17.51 8.32
CA VAL A 26 -35.05 -18.66 8.43
C VAL A 26 -33.99 -18.40 9.49
N ASN A 27 -33.42 -17.21 9.53
CA ASN A 27 -32.39 -16.83 10.52
C ASN A 27 -32.97 -16.91 11.97
N LEU A 28 -34.19 -16.43 12.18
CA LEU A 28 -34.84 -16.50 13.49
C LEU A 28 -35.14 -17.94 13.94
N ARG A 29 -35.48 -18.85 13.01
CA ARG A 29 -35.90 -20.22 13.33
C ARG A 29 -34.77 -21.23 13.27
N TYR A 30 -33.77 -21.03 12.41
CA TYR A 30 -32.79 -22.03 12.04
C TYR A 30 -31.38 -21.45 11.93
N LYS A 31 -31.00 -20.52 12.80
CA LYS A 31 -29.80 -19.71 12.76
C LYS A 31 -28.56 -20.49 12.29
N ASP A 32 -28.17 -21.54 13.00
CA ASP A 32 -26.94 -22.30 12.71
C ASP A 32 -27.05 -23.10 11.40
N ALA A 33 -28.23 -23.68 11.15
CA ALA A 33 -28.48 -24.42 9.91
C ALA A 33 -28.50 -23.47 8.71
N PHE A 34 -28.94 -22.22 8.89
CA PHE A 34 -28.93 -21.21 7.84
C PHE A 34 -27.49 -20.73 7.54
N GLN A 35 -26.69 -20.46 8.57
CA GLN A 35 -25.26 -20.14 8.41
C GLN A 35 -24.53 -21.26 7.65
N LYS A 36 -24.77 -22.51 7.99
CA LYS A 36 -24.22 -23.67 7.27
C LYS A 36 -24.67 -23.70 5.81
N TYR A 37 -25.97 -23.50 5.55
CA TYR A 37 -26.52 -23.45 4.20
C TYR A 37 -25.89 -22.32 3.37
N LEU A 38 -25.72 -21.11 3.92
CA LEU A 38 -25.07 -20.00 3.25
C LEU A 38 -23.63 -20.35 2.88
N ARG A 39 -22.87 -20.98 3.78
CA ARG A 39 -21.51 -21.45 3.49
C ARG A 39 -21.49 -22.46 2.33
N GLU A 40 -22.34 -23.47 2.37
CA GLU A 40 -22.46 -24.46 1.31
C GLU A 40 -22.84 -23.81 -0.04
N LYS A 41 -23.76 -22.84 -0.02
CA LYS A 41 -24.31 -22.20 -1.21
C LYS A 41 -23.39 -21.20 -1.87
N PHE A 42 -22.65 -20.43 -1.08
CA PHE A 42 -21.79 -19.35 -1.56
C PHE A 42 -20.30 -19.72 -1.62
N THR A 43 -19.92 -20.94 -1.26
CA THR A 43 -18.60 -21.48 -1.59
C THR A 43 -18.56 -21.85 -3.05
N VAL A 44 -17.68 -21.19 -3.80
CA VAL A 44 -17.46 -21.46 -5.23
C VAL A 44 -16.18 -22.24 -5.43
N SER A 45 -16.20 -23.15 -6.43
CA SER A 45 -15.04 -23.92 -6.88
C SER A 45 -14.49 -23.45 -8.21
N SER A 46 -15.23 -22.59 -8.91
CA SER A 46 -14.80 -21.98 -10.18
C SER A 46 -15.37 -20.57 -10.29
N TYR A 47 -14.66 -19.69 -10.99
CA TYR A 47 -15.03 -18.29 -11.18
C TYR A 47 -14.73 -17.85 -12.62
N ASN A 48 -15.22 -16.70 -13.01
CA ASN A 48 -14.92 -16.11 -14.30
C ASN A 48 -13.49 -15.56 -14.30
N HIS A 49 -12.62 -16.08 -15.19
CA HIS A 49 -11.21 -15.69 -15.31
C HIS A 49 -10.97 -14.22 -15.64
N GLN A 50 -11.99 -13.44 -15.93
CA GLN A 50 -11.87 -11.98 -16.00
C GLN A 50 -11.47 -11.35 -14.66
N TYR A 51 -11.74 -12.01 -13.54
CA TYR A 51 -11.28 -11.57 -12.22
C TYR A 51 -9.78 -11.76 -11.99
N ASP A 52 -9.08 -12.53 -12.83
CA ASP A 52 -7.62 -12.72 -12.73
C ASP A 52 -6.88 -11.38 -12.94
N ILE A 53 -7.52 -10.39 -13.57
CA ILE A 53 -6.96 -9.04 -13.70
C ILE A 53 -6.69 -8.39 -12.34
N LEU A 54 -7.42 -8.76 -11.28
CA LEU A 54 -7.20 -8.22 -9.94
C LEU A 54 -5.83 -8.58 -9.37
N ASP A 55 -5.23 -9.68 -9.79
CA ASP A 55 -3.85 -10.02 -9.45
C ASP A 55 -2.82 -9.11 -10.12
N ARG A 56 -3.16 -8.50 -11.25
CA ARG A 56 -2.28 -7.59 -12.01
C ARG A 56 -2.35 -6.15 -11.55
N ILE A 57 -3.41 -5.76 -10.83
CA ILE A 57 -3.61 -4.40 -10.30
C ILE A 57 -2.79 -4.25 -9.01
N ASN A 58 -2.15 -3.10 -8.83
CA ASN A 58 -1.48 -2.77 -7.56
C ASN A 58 -2.52 -2.39 -6.51
N LEU A 59 -3.01 -3.39 -5.76
CA LEU A 59 -4.05 -3.23 -4.75
C LEU A 59 -3.43 -2.86 -3.40
N HIS A 60 -3.96 -1.81 -2.77
CA HIS A 60 -3.63 -1.43 -1.39
C HIS A 60 -4.39 -2.27 -0.36
N SER A 61 -5.67 -2.53 -0.63
CA SER A 61 -6.54 -3.38 0.16
C SER A 61 -7.69 -3.92 -0.69
N TYR A 62 -8.31 -5.01 -0.28
CA TYR A 62 -9.53 -5.55 -0.88
C TYR A 62 -10.65 -5.60 0.15
N ILE A 63 -11.69 -4.84 -0.09
CA ILE A 63 -12.84 -4.68 0.80
C ILE A 63 -14.07 -5.24 0.09
N THR A 64 -14.87 -6.03 0.75
CA THR A 64 -16.06 -6.63 0.14
C THR A 64 -17.24 -6.73 1.09
N THR A 65 -18.43 -6.53 0.52
CA THR A 65 -19.71 -6.86 1.13
C THR A 65 -20.21 -8.26 0.73
N ASN A 66 -19.55 -8.91 -0.26
CA ASN A 66 -19.89 -10.27 -0.67
C ASN A 66 -19.39 -11.29 0.34
N ILE A 67 -20.22 -12.29 0.61
CA ILE A 67 -19.90 -13.38 1.53
C ILE A 67 -19.22 -14.58 0.86
N ASP A 68 -19.16 -14.61 -0.47
CA ASP A 68 -18.50 -15.69 -1.25
C ASP A 68 -16.96 -15.68 -1.15
N ASN A 69 -16.33 -16.71 -1.73
CA ASN A 69 -14.88 -16.86 -1.73
C ASN A 69 -14.23 -16.63 -3.10
N ILE A 70 -14.86 -15.87 -4.00
CA ILE A 70 -14.30 -15.63 -5.34
C ILE A 70 -12.90 -15.02 -5.26
N ILE A 71 -12.72 -13.99 -4.45
CA ILE A 71 -11.40 -13.33 -4.34
C ILE A 71 -10.33 -14.27 -3.79
N GLN A 72 -10.68 -15.18 -2.86
CA GLN A 72 -9.75 -16.19 -2.39
C GLN A 72 -9.34 -17.14 -3.52
N CYS A 73 -10.29 -17.56 -4.37
CA CYS A 73 -9.98 -18.40 -5.53
C CYS A 73 -9.05 -17.69 -6.52
N VAL A 74 -9.25 -16.39 -6.77
CA VAL A 74 -8.36 -15.57 -7.60
C VAL A 74 -6.97 -15.48 -6.98
N MET A 75 -6.87 -15.12 -5.70
CA MET A 75 -5.61 -14.89 -5.02
C MET A 75 -4.87 -16.18 -4.63
N ASP A 76 -5.56 -17.30 -4.45
CA ASP A 76 -4.93 -18.61 -4.19
C ASP A 76 -4.11 -19.08 -5.42
N SER A 77 -4.45 -18.63 -6.64
CA SER A 77 -3.67 -18.85 -7.86
C SER A 77 -2.64 -17.77 -8.14
N SER A 78 -2.67 -16.66 -7.39
CA SER A 78 -1.78 -15.53 -7.51
C SER A 78 -0.36 -15.86 -7.03
N LYS A 79 0.63 -15.30 -7.73
CA LYS A 79 2.03 -15.28 -7.25
C LYS A 79 2.38 -13.98 -6.55
N ARG A 80 1.52 -12.96 -6.67
CA ARG A 80 1.78 -11.60 -6.21
C ARG A 80 1.24 -11.34 -4.82
N TYR A 81 0.02 -11.80 -4.54
CA TYR A 81 -0.67 -11.53 -3.30
C TYR A 81 -1.02 -12.77 -2.51
N SER A 82 -0.90 -12.67 -1.19
CA SER A 82 -1.59 -13.55 -0.25
C SER A 82 -2.61 -12.73 0.53
N LEU A 83 -3.86 -13.18 0.62
CA LEU A 83 -4.87 -12.45 1.38
C LEU A 83 -4.60 -12.56 2.89
N PHE A 84 -4.65 -11.41 3.55
CA PHE A 84 -4.59 -11.30 4.99
C PHE A 84 -5.95 -10.83 5.51
N ASN A 85 -6.74 -11.76 6.08
CA ASN A 85 -8.01 -11.39 6.69
C ASN A 85 -7.76 -10.67 8.02
N ILE A 86 -8.04 -9.38 8.04
CA ILE A 86 -7.79 -8.51 9.19
C ILE A 86 -8.68 -8.88 10.39
N SER A 87 -9.86 -9.50 10.16
CA SER A 87 -10.75 -9.93 11.23
C SER A 87 -10.27 -11.17 11.98
N GLU A 88 -9.24 -11.87 11.50
CA GLU A 88 -8.69 -13.04 12.19
C GLU A 88 -7.64 -12.64 13.23
N TYR A 89 -7.99 -12.83 14.50
CA TYR A 89 -7.07 -12.58 15.61
C TYR A 89 -5.85 -13.51 15.55
N GLY A 90 -4.65 -12.93 15.54
CA GLY A 90 -3.38 -13.68 15.52
C GLY A 90 -2.89 -14.12 14.14
N ALA A 91 -3.56 -13.75 13.06
CA ALA A 91 -3.05 -13.98 11.71
C ALA A 91 -1.70 -13.27 11.50
N LYS A 92 -0.69 -14.01 11.03
CA LYS A 92 0.64 -13.44 10.75
C LYS A 92 0.59 -12.70 9.41
N ARG A 93 0.87 -11.41 9.43
CA ARG A 93 1.04 -10.60 8.23
C ARG A 93 2.40 -10.92 7.59
N ASN A 94 2.39 -11.30 6.32
CA ASN A 94 3.58 -11.39 5.48
C ASN A 94 3.71 -10.10 4.65
N VAL A 95 4.90 -9.79 4.18
CA VAL A 95 5.21 -8.57 3.41
C VAL A 95 4.38 -8.45 2.13
N SER A 96 4.02 -9.57 1.50
CA SER A 96 3.15 -9.64 0.31
C SER A 96 1.66 -9.82 0.63
N SER A 97 1.25 -9.58 1.89
CA SER A 97 -0.14 -9.81 2.29
C SER A 97 -1.02 -8.63 1.92
N LEU A 98 -2.01 -8.88 1.05
CA LEU A 98 -3.06 -7.92 0.73
C LEU A 98 -4.09 -7.88 1.87
N PRO A 99 -4.31 -6.73 2.53
CA PRO A 99 -5.35 -6.59 3.53
C PRO A 99 -6.72 -6.93 2.94
N PHE A 100 -7.41 -7.88 3.55
CA PHE A 100 -8.75 -8.32 3.16
C PHE A 100 -9.76 -8.00 4.27
N ILE A 101 -10.80 -7.23 3.92
CA ILE A 101 -11.84 -6.75 4.85
C ILE A 101 -13.22 -7.24 4.39
N PRO A 102 -13.70 -8.40 4.88
CA PRO A 102 -15.02 -8.91 4.56
C PRO A 102 -16.07 -8.32 5.52
N LEU A 103 -16.71 -7.22 5.12
CA LEU A 103 -17.64 -6.45 5.97
C LEU A 103 -18.86 -7.29 6.43
N HIS A 104 -19.38 -8.18 5.58
CA HIS A 104 -20.53 -9.04 5.86
C HIS A 104 -20.11 -10.48 6.20
N GLY A 105 -18.83 -10.70 6.53
CA GLY A 105 -18.26 -12.03 6.71
C GLY A 105 -17.88 -12.70 5.39
N ASN A 106 -17.29 -13.90 5.47
CA ASN A 106 -16.87 -14.65 4.29
C ASN A 106 -16.92 -16.15 4.55
N VAL A 107 -17.38 -16.94 3.56
CA VAL A 107 -17.59 -18.38 3.70
C VAL A 107 -16.32 -19.18 3.95
N LYS A 108 -15.15 -18.68 3.55
CA LYS A 108 -13.85 -19.32 3.76
C LYS A 108 -13.46 -19.39 5.25
N TYR A 109 -13.91 -18.42 6.06
CA TYR A 109 -13.54 -18.29 7.47
C TYR A 109 -14.63 -18.84 8.38
N LEU A 110 -14.40 -20.00 8.97
CA LEU A 110 -15.41 -20.76 9.71
C LEU A 110 -15.99 -20.00 10.92
N ASN A 111 -15.20 -19.16 11.55
CA ASN A 111 -15.59 -18.36 12.72
C ASN A 111 -16.27 -17.03 12.34
N SER A 112 -16.30 -16.67 11.06
CA SER A 112 -16.94 -15.45 10.57
C SER A 112 -18.45 -15.63 10.54
N HIS A 113 -19.22 -14.73 11.16
CA HIS A 113 -20.67 -14.66 10.97
C HIS A 113 -20.98 -14.13 9.57
N LEU A 114 -21.93 -14.74 8.87
CA LEU A 114 -22.36 -14.30 7.54
C LEU A 114 -23.61 -13.44 7.68
N TYR A 115 -23.48 -12.14 7.49
CA TYR A 115 -24.58 -11.17 7.51
C TYR A 115 -25.31 -11.22 6.17
N PHE A 116 -26.53 -11.72 6.16
CA PHE A 116 -27.25 -11.95 4.92
C PHE A 116 -28.70 -11.42 4.93
N GLY A 117 -29.36 -11.39 6.06
CA GLY A 117 -30.74 -10.92 6.21
C GLY A 117 -30.79 -9.40 6.37
N LYS A 118 -31.91 -8.78 5.94
CA LYS A 118 -32.13 -7.33 6.03
C LYS A 118 -31.88 -6.76 7.45
N ASN A 119 -32.39 -7.44 8.47
CA ASN A 119 -32.21 -6.98 9.85
C ASN A 119 -30.79 -7.10 10.35
N GLU A 120 -30.02 -8.10 9.87
CA GLU A 120 -28.60 -8.23 10.18
C GLU A 120 -27.81 -7.16 9.47
N LEU A 121 -28.08 -6.91 8.18
CA LEU A 121 -27.41 -5.88 7.40
C LEU A 121 -27.70 -4.46 7.90
N ALA A 122 -28.88 -4.24 8.49
CA ALA A 122 -29.22 -2.93 9.08
C ALA A 122 -28.36 -2.57 10.30
N ASN A 123 -27.76 -3.56 10.97
CA ASN A 123 -26.95 -3.38 12.18
C ASN A 123 -25.47 -3.76 11.97
N VAL A 124 -25.09 -4.17 10.77
CA VAL A 124 -23.76 -4.73 10.50
C VAL A 124 -22.61 -3.77 10.85
N ASP A 125 -22.80 -2.47 10.66
CA ASP A 125 -21.81 -1.45 11.00
C ASP A 125 -21.64 -1.26 12.50
N SER A 126 -22.68 -1.45 13.29
CA SER A 126 -22.59 -1.45 14.75
C SER A 126 -22.03 -2.76 15.30
N ASP A 127 -22.41 -3.90 14.72
CA ASP A 127 -21.92 -5.22 15.12
C ASP A 127 -20.44 -5.43 14.75
N ASN A 128 -20.00 -4.88 13.62
CA ASN A 128 -18.64 -4.96 13.08
C ASN A 128 -17.94 -3.59 13.05
N LYS A 129 -18.19 -2.76 14.06
CA LYS A 129 -17.67 -1.38 14.08
C LYS A 129 -16.18 -1.29 13.75
N ASP A 130 -15.36 -2.15 14.35
CA ASP A 130 -13.92 -2.14 14.14
C ASP A 130 -13.53 -2.38 12.66
N LEU A 131 -14.29 -3.23 11.93
CA LEU A 131 -14.07 -3.47 10.51
C LEU A 131 -14.49 -2.26 9.66
N PHE A 132 -15.56 -1.57 10.02
CA PHE A 132 -15.99 -0.36 9.32
C PHE A 132 -15.07 0.82 9.58
N ASP A 133 -14.56 0.99 10.81
CA ASP A 133 -13.55 2.00 11.15
C ASP A 133 -12.24 1.73 10.38
N LEU A 134 -11.84 0.46 10.28
CA LEU A 134 -10.67 0.05 9.51
C LEU A 134 -10.88 0.23 8.01
N MET A 135 -12.05 -0.10 7.47
CA MET A 135 -12.42 0.19 6.08
C MET A 135 -12.24 1.68 5.81
N HIS A 136 -12.83 2.54 6.63
CA HIS A 136 -12.72 3.99 6.47
C HIS A 136 -11.26 4.46 6.46
N ALA A 137 -10.43 3.98 7.40
CA ALA A 137 -9.01 4.30 7.45
C ALA A 137 -8.29 3.88 6.16
N LYS A 138 -8.57 2.67 5.66
CA LYS A 138 -7.95 2.16 4.42
C LYS A 138 -8.39 2.91 3.17
N LEU A 139 -9.63 3.38 3.12
CA LEU A 139 -10.15 4.16 2.00
C LEU A 139 -9.52 5.57 1.94
N LEU A 140 -9.07 6.13 3.07
CA LEU A 140 -8.33 7.40 3.12
C LEU A 140 -6.88 7.29 2.63
N GLU A 141 -6.28 6.09 2.69
CA GLU A 141 -4.87 5.87 2.36
C GLU A 141 -4.58 5.81 0.86
N ALA A 142 -5.59 5.53 0.00
CA ALA A 142 -5.40 5.31 -1.43
C ALA A 142 -6.66 5.65 -2.25
N PRO A 143 -6.53 5.92 -3.58
CA PRO A 143 -7.68 6.02 -4.48
C PRO A 143 -8.58 4.79 -4.36
N THR A 144 -9.87 5.02 -4.30
CA THR A 144 -10.86 3.97 -4.06
C THR A 144 -11.75 3.75 -5.26
N LEU A 145 -11.96 2.48 -5.64
CA LEU A 145 -12.87 2.10 -6.72
C LEU A 145 -13.92 1.11 -6.21
N PHE A 146 -15.18 1.51 -6.23
CA PHE A 146 -16.33 0.65 -5.95
C PHE A 146 -16.78 -0.07 -7.21
N ILE A 147 -16.73 -1.41 -7.23
CA ILE A 147 -17.10 -2.24 -8.39
C ILE A 147 -18.24 -3.19 -8.02
N GLY A 148 -19.25 -3.27 -8.89
CA GLY A 148 -20.37 -4.23 -8.75
C GLY A 148 -21.22 -4.01 -7.51
N TYR A 149 -21.14 -2.86 -6.89
CA TYR A 149 -21.87 -2.54 -5.68
C TYR A 149 -23.26 -1.96 -6.00
N GLY A 150 -24.30 -2.56 -5.43
CA GLY A 150 -25.69 -2.16 -5.71
C GLY A 150 -26.20 -0.94 -4.93
N PHE A 151 -25.40 -0.39 -4.03
CA PHE A 151 -25.72 0.76 -3.16
C PHE A 151 -27.01 0.60 -2.36
N HIS A 152 -27.27 -0.62 -1.87
CA HIS A 152 -28.39 -0.92 -0.98
C HIS A 152 -27.98 -1.02 0.49
N ASP A 153 -26.70 -0.80 0.79
CA ASP A 153 -26.12 -0.83 2.13
C ASP A 153 -25.82 0.59 2.60
N ASN A 154 -26.66 1.08 3.48
CA ASN A 154 -26.55 2.42 4.04
C ASN A 154 -25.23 2.68 4.79
N ALA A 155 -24.57 1.63 5.31
CA ALA A 155 -23.31 1.79 6.03
C ALA A 155 -22.17 2.15 5.09
N VAL A 156 -22.11 1.52 3.91
CA VAL A 156 -21.09 1.83 2.88
C VAL A 156 -21.38 3.21 2.27
N GLU A 157 -22.65 3.54 2.00
CA GLU A 157 -23.02 4.87 1.48
C GLU A 157 -22.63 6.00 2.45
N ARG A 158 -22.88 5.81 3.75
CA ARG A 158 -22.41 6.76 4.79
C ARG A 158 -20.90 6.90 4.80
N THR A 159 -20.17 5.81 4.59
CA THR A 159 -18.71 5.85 4.52
C THR A 159 -18.22 6.66 3.32
N ILE A 160 -18.81 6.51 2.14
CA ILE A 160 -18.51 7.33 0.95
C ILE A 160 -18.74 8.81 1.26
N SER A 161 -19.91 9.13 1.80
CA SER A 161 -20.24 10.52 2.15
C SER A 161 -19.26 11.12 3.15
N LYS A 162 -18.80 10.34 4.13
CA LYS A 162 -17.82 10.76 5.11
C LYS A 162 -16.44 11.02 4.48
N LEU A 163 -15.97 10.12 3.60
CA LEU A 163 -14.71 10.31 2.85
C LEU A 163 -14.70 11.62 2.07
N LEU A 164 -15.79 11.91 1.36
CA LEU A 164 -15.92 13.14 0.59
C LEU A 164 -15.95 14.40 1.48
N GLN A 165 -16.63 14.33 2.65
CA GLN A 165 -16.65 15.42 3.64
C GLN A 165 -15.27 15.66 4.26
N GLU A 166 -14.44 14.63 4.39
CA GLU A 166 -13.06 14.72 4.86
C GLU A 166 -12.08 15.19 3.76
N GLY A 167 -12.59 15.48 2.55
CA GLY A 167 -11.81 16.03 1.45
C GLY A 167 -11.10 14.99 0.57
N HIS A 168 -11.41 13.70 0.75
CA HIS A 168 -10.87 12.64 -0.13
C HIS A 168 -11.57 12.70 -1.50
N GLN A 169 -10.84 13.10 -2.55
CA GLN A 169 -11.41 13.34 -3.88
C GLN A 169 -11.30 12.13 -4.83
N ASP A 170 -10.45 11.17 -4.52
CA ASP A 170 -10.17 10.02 -5.39
C ASP A 170 -11.12 8.84 -5.13
N VAL A 171 -12.43 9.12 -5.18
CA VAL A 171 -13.50 8.12 -5.00
C VAL A 171 -14.15 7.84 -6.36
N TRP A 172 -14.01 6.63 -6.84
CA TRP A 172 -14.54 6.14 -8.10
C TRP A 172 -15.64 5.13 -7.87
N VAL A 173 -16.74 5.26 -8.62
CA VAL A 173 -17.92 4.40 -8.47
C VAL A 173 -18.34 3.87 -9.84
N GLN A 174 -18.39 2.54 -9.98
CA GLN A 174 -18.94 1.91 -11.17
C GLN A 174 -20.47 1.78 -11.02
N CYS A 175 -21.22 2.33 -11.97
CA CYS A 175 -22.66 2.25 -12.05
C CYS A 175 -23.12 1.54 -13.33
N MET A 176 -24.17 0.73 -13.22
CA MET A 176 -24.82 0.17 -14.40
C MET A 176 -25.43 1.29 -15.28
N PRO A 177 -25.46 1.13 -16.63
CA PRO A 177 -25.89 2.20 -17.55
C PRO A 177 -27.26 2.82 -17.28
N ASN A 178 -28.16 2.10 -16.64
CA ASN A 178 -29.53 2.56 -16.33
C ASN A 178 -29.75 2.73 -14.82
N SER A 179 -28.69 2.99 -14.06
CA SER A 179 -28.80 3.18 -12.61
C SER A 179 -29.26 4.60 -12.29
N ASP A 180 -30.26 4.73 -11.44
CA ASP A 180 -30.73 6.01 -10.90
C ASP A 180 -29.64 6.69 -10.00
N ASN A 181 -28.61 5.95 -9.61
CA ASN A 181 -27.53 6.44 -8.75
C ASN A 181 -26.43 7.21 -9.52
N ILE A 182 -26.43 7.21 -10.85
CA ILE A 182 -25.37 7.86 -11.66
C ILE A 182 -25.27 9.36 -11.33
N ASP A 183 -26.40 10.06 -11.39
CA ASP A 183 -26.39 11.51 -11.14
C ASP A 183 -26.16 11.81 -9.66
N TYR A 184 -26.73 11.00 -8.76
CA TYR A 184 -26.49 11.14 -7.33
C TYR A 184 -24.99 11.08 -6.96
N PHE A 185 -24.24 10.08 -7.46
CA PHE A 185 -22.81 9.99 -7.17
C PHE A 185 -21.99 11.10 -7.79
N ARG A 186 -22.38 11.61 -8.96
CA ARG A 186 -21.75 12.79 -9.55
C ARG A 186 -21.99 14.04 -8.71
N ASP A 187 -23.23 14.24 -8.26
CA ASP A 187 -23.64 15.42 -7.49
C ASP A 187 -22.95 15.49 -6.13
N ILE A 188 -22.68 14.33 -5.48
CA ILE A 188 -21.92 14.30 -4.22
C ILE A 188 -20.41 14.36 -4.42
N GLY A 189 -19.89 14.36 -5.65
CA GLY A 189 -18.48 14.58 -5.96
C GLY A 189 -17.66 13.31 -6.26
N CYS A 190 -18.31 12.16 -6.51
CA CYS A 190 -17.61 10.95 -6.95
C CYS A 190 -17.29 10.99 -8.45
N HIS A 191 -16.21 10.32 -8.85
CA HIS A 191 -15.96 9.98 -10.24
C HIS A 191 -16.80 8.77 -10.65
N VAL A 192 -17.68 8.90 -11.62
CA VAL A 192 -18.60 7.82 -12.01
C VAL A 192 -18.18 7.16 -13.32
N ILE A 193 -17.99 5.84 -13.27
CA ILE A 193 -17.74 4.98 -14.43
C ILE A 193 -19.06 4.29 -14.78
N VAL A 194 -19.60 4.56 -15.98
CA VAL A 194 -20.85 3.96 -16.44
C VAL A 194 -20.55 2.75 -17.31
N GLY A 195 -21.00 1.58 -16.90
CA GLY A 195 -20.79 0.31 -17.59
C GLY A 195 -21.03 -0.88 -16.68
N THR A 196 -20.99 -2.07 -17.23
CA THR A 196 -21.03 -3.32 -16.48
C THR A 196 -19.68 -3.61 -15.82
N THR A 197 -19.67 -4.43 -14.77
CA THR A 197 -18.42 -4.92 -14.17
C THR A 197 -17.53 -5.62 -15.20
N GLU A 198 -18.12 -6.40 -16.11
CA GLU A 198 -17.39 -7.09 -17.17
C GLU A 198 -16.72 -6.11 -18.14
N GLU A 199 -17.39 -5.06 -18.55
CA GLU A 199 -16.82 -4.01 -19.42
C GLU A 199 -15.68 -3.28 -18.71
N LEU A 200 -15.84 -2.96 -17.43
CA LEU A 200 -14.78 -2.33 -16.64
C LEU A 200 -13.56 -3.23 -16.50
N LEU A 201 -13.74 -4.50 -16.14
CA LEU A 201 -12.61 -5.44 -16.00
C LEU A 201 -11.90 -5.66 -17.36
N LYS A 202 -12.63 -5.73 -18.48
CA LYS A 202 -12.04 -5.78 -19.81
C LYS A 202 -11.26 -4.52 -20.15
N TRP A 203 -11.80 -3.35 -19.82
CA TRP A 203 -11.10 -2.09 -20.04
C TRP A 203 -9.79 -2.03 -19.23
N ILE A 204 -9.85 -2.44 -17.97
CA ILE A 204 -8.66 -2.53 -17.10
C ILE A 204 -7.63 -3.49 -17.72
N ASP A 205 -8.05 -4.67 -18.17
CA ASP A 205 -7.19 -5.68 -18.78
C ASP A 205 -6.46 -5.17 -20.04
N LEU A 206 -7.16 -4.39 -20.86
CA LEU A 206 -6.60 -3.80 -22.09
C LEU A 206 -5.67 -2.61 -21.82
N ASN A 207 -5.84 -1.90 -20.71
CA ASN A 207 -5.11 -0.67 -20.43
C ASN A 207 -4.03 -0.81 -19.35
N ILE A 208 -4.06 -1.89 -18.55
CA ILE A 208 -2.97 -2.22 -17.63
C ILE A 208 -1.93 -3.03 -18.40
N PRO A 209 -0.67 -2.58 -18.47
CA PRO A 209 0.41 -3.32 -19.12
C PRO A 209 0.57 -4.71 -18.51
N ASN A 210 0.75 -5.75 -19.34
CA ASN A 210 1.15 -7.06 -18.86
C ASN A 210 2.55 -6.98 -18.25
N GLU A 211 2.76 -7.57 -17.08
CA GLU A 211 4.07 -7.57 -16.39
C GLU A 211 5.18 -8.21 -17.23
N GLU A 212 4.84 -9.12 -18.15
CA GLU A 212 5.81 -9.68 -19.13
C GLU A 212 6.38 -8.59 -20.05
N ASN A 213 5.66 -7.48 -20.30
CA ASN A 213 6.15 -6.32 -21.02
C ASN A 213 6.78 -5.24 -20.13
N ILE A 214 6.59 -5.32 -18.80
CA ILE A 214 7.17 -4.37 -17.84
C ILE A 214 8.65 -4.71 -17.58
N SER A 215 9.08 -5.97 -17.79
CA SER A 215 10.48 -6.35 -17.66
C SER A 215 11.42 -5.65 -18.66
N ASN A 216 10.88 -4.97 -19.68
CA ASN A 216 11.67 -4.21 -20.67
C ASN A 216 11.36 -2.70 -20.73
N ASN A 217 10.36 -2.20 -20.00
CA ASN A 217 10.06 -0.79 -19.89
C ASN A 217 9.56 -0.47 -18.47
N ILE A 218 10.45 -0.57 -17.49
CA ILE A 218 10.23 0.13 -16.21
C ILE A 218 10.09 1.58 -16.61
N SER A 219 8.90 2.15 -16.43
CA SER A 219 8.76 3.58 -16.61
C SER A 219 9.65 4.24 -15.57
N ILE A 220 10.82 4.71 -16.00
CA ILE A 220 11.76 5.51 -15.21
C ILE A 220 11.01 6.66 -14.52
N ASP A 221 9.91 7.10 -15.13
CA ASP A 221 9.01 8.11 -14.60
C ASP A 221 8.39 7.74 -13.25
N SER A 222 8.12 6.46 -12.97
CA SER A 222 7.59 6.01 -11.67
C SER A 222 8.61 6.12 -10.52
N LEU A 223 9.91 6.17 -10.84
CA LEU A 223 10.99 6.34 -9.87
C LEU A 223 11.47 7.80 -9.79
N ARG A 224 10.92 8.71 -10.62
CA ARG A 224 11.27 10.15 -10.60
C ARG A 224 11.18 10.80 -9.22
N PRO A 225 10.15 10.52 -8.40
CA PRO A 225 10.07 11.13 -7.07
C PRO A 225 11.26 10.82 -6.16
N TYR A 226 11.93 9.69 -6.41
CA TYR A 226 13.06 9.21 -5.63
C TYR A 226 14.42 9.46 -6.31
N ALA A 227 14.42 9.95 -7.55
CA ALA A 227 15.65 10.17 -8.30
C ALA A 227 16.37 11.42 -7.83
N ILE A 228 17.69 11.42 -7.99
CA ILE A 228 18.50 12.62 -7.77
C ILE A 228 18.11 13.66 -8.82
N PRO A 229 17.72 14.88 -8.44
CA PRO A 229 17.35 15.91 -9.39
C PRO A 229 18.54 16.33 -10.25
N THR A 230 18.29 16.79 -11.47
CA THR A 230 19.31 17.44 -12.30
C THR A 230 19.39 18.92 -11.98
N ILE A 231 20.59 19.50 -12.10
CA ILE A 231 20.84 20.91 -11.73
C ILE A 231 19.89 21.89 -12.44
N ASN A 232 19.51 21.59 -13.69
CA ASN A 232 18.62 22.44 -14.50
C ASN A 232 17.15 22.44 -14.02
N GLN A 233 16.79 21.54 -13.12
CA GLN A 233 15.44 21.42 -12.52
C GLN A 233 15.33 22.13 -11.17
N LEU A 234 16.43 22.73 -10.69
CA LEU A 234 16.54 23.29 -9.35
C LEU A 234 16.58 24.81 -9.39
N GLU A 235 16.01 25.44 -8.37
CA GLU A 235 16.20 26.86 -8.13
C GLU A 235 17.65 27.16 -7.80
N VAL A 236 18.14 28.24 -8.37
CA VAL A 236 19.51 28.74 -8.12
C VAL A 236 19.60 29.29 -6.70
N VAL A 237 20.50 28.74 -5.92
CA VAL A 237 20.78 29.17 -4.53
C VAL A 237 22.17 29.77 -4.49
N GLN A 238 22.34 30.94 -3.85
CA GLN A 238 23.64 31.53 -3.66
C GLN A 238 24.45 30.76 -2.63
N ARG A 239 25.75 30.69 -2.78
CA ARG A 239 26.64 29.95 -1.88
C ARG A 239 26.52 30.43 -0.44
N GLU A 240 26.44 31.72 -0.24
CA GLU A 240 26.29 32.35 1.09
C GLU A 240 25.00 31.93 1.79
N ASP A 241 23.90 31.77 1.03
CA ASP A 241 22.61 31.32 1.55
C ASP A 241 22.65 29.88 2.07
N TYR A 242 23.44 29.02 1.43
CA TYR A 242 23.61 27.64 1.87
C TYR A 242 24.17 27.57 3.30
N TYR A 243 25.21 28.34 3.58
CA TYR A 243 25.86 28.32 4.89
C TYR A 243 25.10 29.15 5.96
N THR A 244 24.42 30.21 5.57
CA THR A 244 23.74 31.11 6.52
C THR A 244 22.33 30.66 6.88
N LYS A 245 21.60 30.02 5.95
CA LYS A 245 20.23 29.55 6.21
C LYS A 245 20.18 28.15 6.82
N GLY A 246 21.29 27.40 6.80
CA GLY A 246 21.44 26.14 7.53
C GLY A 246 20.59 24.97 7.02
N TYR A 247 20.07 25.03 5.79
CA TYR A 247 19.36 23.92 5.18
C TYR A 247 20.09 23.37 3.96
N THR A 248 20.04 22.06 3.79
CA THR A 248 20.71 21.36 2.69
C THR A 248 19.88 21.46 1.41
N HIS A 249 20.49 21.88 0.31
CA HIS A 249 19.83 22.05 -0.98
C HIS A 249 20.60 21.36 -2.10
N TRP A 250 19.92 20.61 -2.96
CA TRP A 250 20.54 19.85 -4.06
C TRP A 250 21.35 20.73 -5.01
N TYR A 251 20.89 21.96 -5.30
CA TYR A 251 21.64 22.89 -6.15
C TYR A 251 23.06 23.14 -5.60
N CYS A 252 23.18 23.33 -4.29
CA CYS A 252 24.47 23.61 -3.65
C CYS A 252 25.39 22.40 -3.66
N ILE A 253 24.84 21.19 -3.56
CA ILE A 253 25.63 19.95 -3.68
C ILE A 253 26.11 19.75 -5.11
N LEU A 254 25.23 19.89 -6.11
CA LEU A 254 25.55 19.67 -7.52
C LEU A 254 26.43 20.80 -8.10
N SER A 255 26.45 21.98 -7.48
CA SER A 255 27.32 23.11 -7.79
C SER A 255 28.65 23.10 -7.02
N ASP A 256 28.89 22.03 -6.22
CA ASP A 256 30.10 21.85 -5.40
C ASP A 256 30.34 22.97 -4.37
N TYR A 257 29.25 23.55 -3.84
CA TYR A 257 29.32 24.57 -2.79
C TYR A 257 29.62 23.99 -1.41
N ALA A 258 29.13 22.76 -1.15
CA ALA A 258 29.30 22.10 0.11
C ALA A 258 30.72 21.52 0.28
N TYR A 259 31.36 21.86 1.38
CA TYR A 259 32.68 21.33 1.70
C TYR A 259 32.65 19.79 1.83
N GLN A 260 33.62 19.12 1.21
CA GLN A 260 33.73 17.67 1.25
C GLN A 260 34.61 17.23 2.44
N THR A 261 33.96 16.61 3.43
CA THR A 261 34.67 16.04 4.58
C THR A 261 35.27 14.68 4.26
N LYS A 262 36.21 14.20 5.09
CA LYS A 262 36.81 12.84 4.96
C LYS A 262 35.76 11.72 4.96
N ASN A 263 34.61 11.94 5.62
CA ASN A 263 33.54 10.98 5.70
C ASN A 263 32.93 10.66 4.32
N VAL A 264 32.93 11.61 3.36
CA VAL A 264 32.48 11.38 1.98
C VAL A 264 33.27 10.23 1.36
N ASN A 265 34.61 10.27 1.43
CA ASN A 265 35.46 9.25 0.84
C ASN A 265 35.32 7.90 1.57
N THR A 266 35.26 7.92 2.91
CA THR A 266 35.12 6.71 3.73
C THR A 266 33.82 5.95 3.40
N LEU A 267 32.70 6.66 3.30
CA LEU A 267 31.42 6.05 2.96
C LEU A 267 31.34 5.68 1.47
N TYR A 268 31.94 6.47 0.61
CA TYR A 268 32.01 6.14 -0.83
C TYR A 268 32.80 4.86 -1.10
N GLU A 269 33.88 4.59 -0.34
CA GLU A 269 34.59 3.32 -0.42
C GLU A 269 33.70 2.12 0.00
N ALA A 270 32.83 2.30 0.96
CA ALA A 270 31.87 1.25 1.36
C ALA A 270 30.86 0.98 0.22
N VAL A 271 30.42 2.03 -0.47
CA VAL A 271 29.59 1.92 -1.68
C VAL A 271 30.30 1.09 -2.75
N LEU A 272 31.57 1.35 -3.00
CA LEU A 272 32.37 0.60 -3.99
C LEU A 272 32.54 -0.89 -3.64
N LYS A 273 32.44 -1.24 -2.35
CA LYS A 273 32.51 -2.63 -1.86
C LYS A 273 31.16 -3.37 -1.90
N ASN A 274 30.11 -2.74 -2.41
CA ASN A 274 28.75 -3.30 -2.46
C ASN A 274 28.22 -3.80 -1.11
N LYS A 275 28.44 -3.04 -0.03
CA LYS A 275 27.96 -3.37 1.30
C LYS A 275 26.83 -2.47 1.75
N ASN A 276 25.84 -3.03 2.42
CA ASN A 276 24.87 -2.23 3.16
C ASN A 276 25.57 -1.52 4.32
N VAL A 277 25.30 -0.23 4.49
CA VAL A 277 25.93 0.59 5.52
C VAL A 277 24.86 1.42 6.23
N ILE A 278 25.00 1.57 7.55
CA ILE A 278 24.32 2.63 8.29
C ILE A 278 25.36 3.58 8.85
N ALA A 279 25.30 4.82 8.38
CA ALA A 279 26.14 5.92 8.84
C ALA A 279 25.45 6.59 10.06
N VAL A 280 26.09 6.52 11.21
CA VAL A 280 25.54 6.97 12.49
C VAL A 280 26.29 8.20 12.99
N GLY A 281 25.58 9.24 13.41
CA GLY A 281 26.20 10.44 13.96
C GLY A 281 25.24 11.27 14.79
N ILE A 282 25.77 12.20 15.56
CA ILE A 282 24.96 13.10 16.38
C ILE A 282 24.06 14.00 15.51
N PRO A 283 22.95 14.55 16.04
CA PRO A 283 22.19 15.57 15.35
C PRO A 283 23.06 16.71 14.83
N PHE A 284 22.75 17.24 13.66
CA PHE A 284 23.50 18.33 12.98
C PHE A 284 24.93 17.99 12.55
N SER A 285 25.36 16.74 12.57
CA SER A 285 26.68 16.32 12.06
C SER A 285 26.83 16.34 10.53
N GLY A 286 25.84 16.86 9.80
CA GLY A 286 25.86 16.98 8.33
C GLY A 286 25.51 15.69 7.58
N LYS A 287 24.80 14.74 8.20
CA LYS A 287 24.41 13.45 7.60
C LYS A 287 23.69 13.59 6.26
N THR A 288 22.69 14.47 6.19
CA THR A 288 21.94 14.73 4.95
C THR A 288 22.82 15.30 3.85
N THR A 289 23.71 16.25 4.18
CA THR A 289 24.71 16.79 3.24
C THR A 289 25.63 15.68 2.72
N LEU A 290 26.16 14.86 3.62
CA LEU A 290 27.03 13.74 3.31
C LEU A 290 26.32 12.72 2.40
N MET A 291 25.07 12.37 2.71
CA MET A 291 24.23 11.51 1.88
C MET A 291 24.11 12.06 0.46
N MET A 292 23.75 13.33 0.32
CA MET A 292 23.57 13.97 -0.98
C MET A 292 24.88 14.06 -1.78
N GLN A 293 26.02 14.34 -1.14
CA GLN A 293 27.34 14.35 -1.79
C GLN A 293 27.71 12.95 -2.31
N ILE A 294 27.48 11.91 -1.54
CA ILE A 294 27.74 10.52 -1.96
C ILE A 294 26.80 10.13 -3.09
N ALA A 295 25.52 10.47 -2.98
CA ALA A 295 24.53 10.19 -4.00
C ALA A 295 24.84 10.89 -5.35
N ALA A 296 25.32 12.14 -5.30
CA ALA A 296 25.77 12.86 -6.49
C ALA A 296 27.00 12.21 -7.14
N LYS A 297 27.95 11.74 -6.33
CA LYS A 297 29.22 11.16 -6.78
C LYS A 297 29.09 9.71 -7.27
N ALA A 298 28.20 8.92 -6.65
CA ALA A 298 28.08 7.50 -6.91
C ALA A 298 27.56 7.21 -8.32
N GLN A 299 28.08 6.13 -8.92
CA GLN A 299 27.61 5.61 -10.20
C GLN A 299 26.85 4.30 -9.95
N ALA A 300 25.59 4.26 -10.32
CA ALA A 300 24.76 3.06 -10.28
C ALA A 300 23.69 3.16 -11.37
N GLU A 301 23.14 2.03 -11.77
CA GLU A 301 22.06 1.95 -12.75
C GLU A 301 20.83 2.73 -12.26
N TYR A 302 20.46 2.50 -11.01
CA TYR A 302 19.42 3.26 -10.30
C TYR A 302 19.98 3.83 -9.01
N LYS A 303 19.71 5.11 -8.78
CA LYS A 303 20.03 5.81 -7.54
C LYS A 303 18.76 6.40 -6.96
N LEU A 304 18.36 5.94 -5.80
CA LEU A 304 17.12 6.34 -5.14
C LEU A 304 17.41 6.98 -3.79
N ILE A 305 16.71 8.05 -3.48
CA ILE A 305 16.73 8.71 -2.18
C ILE A 305 15.35 8.55 -1.58
N LEU A 306 15.30 7.88 -0.45
CA LEU A 306 14.07 7.55 0.24
C LEU A 306 14.04 8.26 1.60
N SER A 307 12.89 8.84 1.93
CA SER A 307 12.60 9.42 3.23
C SER A 307 11.12 9.20 3.54
N ASN A 308 10.80 8.76 4.74
CA ASN A 308 9.42 8.57 5.24
C ASN A 308 8.52 7.76 4.30
N ILE A 309 9.06 6.69 3.70
CA ILE A 309 8.27 5.80 2.84
C ILE A 309 7.68 4.64 3.64
N SER A 310 6.49 4.21 3.26
CA SER A 310 5.85 3.04 3.86
C SER A 310 6.48 1.72 3.39
N VAL A 311 6.20 0.64 4.12
CA VAL A 311 6.61 -0.73 3.72
C VAL A 311 6.02 -1.10 2.36
N GLU A 312 4.77 -0.70 2.11
CA GLU A 312 4.08 -0.92 0.83
C GLU A 312 4.79 -0.22 -0.33
N GLU A 313 5.23 1.01 -0.10
CA GLU A 313 5.96 1.78 -1.10
C GLU A 313 7.35 1.22 -1.36
N ALA A 314 8.06 0.80 -0.32
CA ALA A 314 9.33 0.09 -0.46
C ALA A 314 9.17 -1.20 -1.27
N GLN A 315 8.11 -1.99 -1.00
CA GLN A 315 7.80 -3.19 -1.77
C GLN A 315 7.48 -2.87 -3.23
N ARG A 316 6.76 -1.79 -3.49
CA ARG A 316 6.51 -1.31 -4.86
C ARG A 316 7.80 -0.97 -5.59
N ILE A 317 8.74 -0.25 -4.94
CA ILE A 317 10.04 0.07 -5.52
C ILE A 317 10.84 -1.20 -5.82
N ILE A 318 10.85 -2.17 -4.89
CA ILE A 318 11.51 -3.46 -5.09
C ILE A 318 10.94 -4.19 -6.31
N ASN A 319 9.63 -4.25 -6.43
CA ASN A 319 8.95 -4.89 -7.55
C ASN A 319 9.22 -4.15 -8.88
N LEU A 320 9.20 -2.81 -8.88
CA LEU A 320 9.50 -1.99 -10.06
C LEU A 320 10.93 -2.20 -10.57
N LEU A 321 11.88 -2.35 -9.67
CA LEU A 321 13.29 -2.56 -10.03
C LEU A 321 13.58 -4.02 -10.40
N GLY A 322 12.75 -4.96 -9.94
CA GLY A 322 12.91 -6.39 -10.21
C GLY A 322 14.33 -6.86 -9.87
N GLY A 323 15.06 -7.39 -10.88
CA GLY A 323 16.45 -7.82 -10.73
C GLY A 323 17.51 -6.75 -10.95
N SER A 324 17.12 -5.51 -11.25
CA SER A 324 18.06 -4.40 -11.55
C SER A 324 18.83 -3.97 -10.30
N LYS A 325 20.09 -3.58 -10.49
CA LYS A 325 20.93 -3.11 -9.38
C LYS A 325 20.58 -1.69 -8.99
N ALA A 326 20.34 -1.45 -7.71
CA ALA A 326 20.03 -0.13 -7.18
C ALA A 326 20.90 0.25 -5.98
N LEU A 327 21.28 1.51 -5.94
CA LEU A 327 21.88 2.16 -4.79
C LEU A 327 20.80 3.02 -4.12
N VAL A 328 20.45 2.67 -2.90
CA VAL A 328 19.35 3.27 -2.15
C VAL A 328 19.92 4.04 -0.96
N PHE A 329 19.62 5.32 -0.89
CA PHE A 329 19.94 6.21 0.21
C PHE A 329 18.70 6.43 1.06
N VAL A 330 18.83 6.28 2.38
CA VAL A 330 17.70 6.47 3.31
C VAL A 330 18.12 7.47 4.39
N ASP A 331 17.55 8.67 4.34
CA ASP A 331 17.73 9.67 5.40
C ASP A 331 16.84 9.32 6.59
N ASN A 332 17.31 9.61 7.82
CA ASN A 332 16.63 9.25 9.07
C ASN A 332 16.15 7.78 9.09
N CYS A 333 17.00 6.86 8.67
CA CYS A 333 16.64 5.46 8.39
C CYS A 333 16.08 4.69 9.61
N CYS A 334 16.20 5.22 10.81
CA CYS A 334 15.63 4.65 12.03
C CYS A 334 14.15 5.02 12.25
N ASP A 335 13.61 6.00 11.53
CA ASP A 335 12.19 6.37 11.63
C ASP A 335 11.29 5.24 11.12
N ASP A 336 11.77 4.48 10.10
CA ASP A 336 11.17 3.21 9.67
C ASP A 336 12.25 2.15 9.38
N ILE A 337 12.81 1.61 10.44
CA ILE A 337 13.86 0.58 10.36
C ILE A 337 13.37 -0.71 9.69
N THR A 338 12.07 -0.98 9.68
CA THR A 338 11.47 -2.14 9.01
C THR A 338 11.60 -2.03 7.50
N VAL A 339 11.39 -0.84 6.94
CA VAL A 339 11.63 -0.53 5.53
C VAL A 339 13.10 -0.74 5.19
N VAL A 340 14.00 -0.21 6.00
CA VAL A 340 15.45 -0.36 5.79
C VAL A 340 15.86 -1.83 5.78
N LYS A 341 15.34 -2.61 6.71
CA LYS A 341 15.56 -4.07 6.77
C LYS A 341 15.09 -4.76 5.48
N LEU A 342 13.89 -4.42 5.03
CA LEU A 342 13.30 -4.97 3.82
C LEU A 342 14.18 -4.69 2.57
N LEU A 343 14.65 -3.44 2.44
CA LEU A 343 15.52 -3.03 1.34
C LEU A 343 16.89 -3.71 1.40
N MET A 344 17.49 -3.81 2.59
CA MET A 344 18.79 -4.47 2.79
C MET A 344 18.77 -5.99 2.54
N GLN A 345 17.59 -6.62 2.60
CA GLN A 345 17.41 -8.04 2.30
C GLN A 345 17.41 -8.33 0.79
N GLN A 346 17.29 -7.31 -0.06
CA GLN A 346 17.33 -7.49 -1.51
C GLN A 346 18.78 -7.63 -1.98
N SER A 347 19.11 -8.74 -2.64
CA SER A 347 20.47 -9.05 -3.09
C SER A 347 21.00 -8.12 -4.19
N ASN A 348 20.10 -7.46 -4.92
CA ASN A 348 20.39 -6.51 -5.99
C ASN A 348 20.41 -5.04 -5.51
N PHE A 349 20.11 -4.80 -4.22
CA PHE A 349 20.14 -3.46 -3.63
C PHE A 349 21.38 -3.30 -2.74
N MET A 350 21.91 -2.12 -2.76
CA MET A 350 22.88 -1.64 -1.79
C MET A 350 22.26 -0.45 -1.08
N VAL A 351 22.13 -0.54 0.23
CA VAL A 351 21.45 0.46 1.05
C VAL A 351 22.48 1.22 1.88
N LEU A 352 22.42 2.55 1.80
CA LEU A 352 23.18 3.47 2.63
C LEU A 352 22.18 4.27 3.49
N GLY A 353 22.00 3.87 4.73
CA GLY A 353 21.16 4.53 5.72
C GLY A 353 21.91 5.57 6.53
N PHE A 354 21.21 6.63 6.96
CA PHE A 354 21.75 7.68 7.83
C PHE A 354 20.85 7.81 9.05
N ALA A 355 21.46 7.83 10.22
CA ALA A 355 20.73 7.82 11.49
C ALA A 355 21.42 8.67 12.56
N ASP A 356 20.60 9.18 13.50
CA ASP A 356 21.12 9.67 14.76
C ASP A 356 21.57 8.49 15.66
N ASP A 357 22.62 8.68 16.43
CA ASP A 357 23.20 7.63 17.28
C ASP A 357 22.19 7.07 18.29
N TYR A 358 21.42 7.93 18.93
CA TYR A 358 20.35 7.52 19.86
C TYR A 358 19.25 6.71 19.15
N ALA A 359 18.78 7.17 17.99
CA ALA A 359 17.77 6.47 17.21
C ALA A 359 18.26 5.10 16.75
N PHE A 360 19.52 5.02 16.29
CA PHE A 360 20.13 3.74 15.91
C PHE A 360 20.26 2.77 17.07
N GLU A 361 20.77 3.21 18.22
CA GLU A 361 20.92 2.36 19.40
C GLU A 361 19.58 1.79 19.90
N SER A 362 18.49 2.57 19.79
CA SER A 362 17.16 2.13 20.20
C SER A 362 16.53 1.12 19.23
N THR A 363 16.88 1.16 17.93
CA THR A 363 16.24 0.36 16.88
C THR A 363 17.11 -0.76 16.29
N LYS A 364 18.42 -0.79 16.57
CA LYS A 364 19.38 -1.75 15.98
C LYS A 364 18.96 -3.21 16.14
N HIS A 365 18.27 -3.57 17.22
CA HIS A 365 17.78 -4.93 17.45
C HIS A 365 16.74 -5.39 16.40
N LEU A 366 16.05 -4.45 15.73
CA LEU A 366 15.07 -4.77 14.71
C LEU A 366 15.70 -5.20 13.37
N ILE A 367 16.97 -4.83 13.13
CA ILE A 367 17.74 -5.23 11.94
C ILE A 367 18.72 -6.35 12.18
N GLU A 368 18.66 -7.01 13.34
CA GLU A 368 19.43 -8.24 13.59
C GLU A 368 19.20 -9.27 12.49
N GLY A 369 20.29 -9.92 12.06
CA GLY A 369 20.28 -10.92 10.98
C GLY A 369 20.44 -10.34 9.56
N VAL A 370 20.52 -9.01 9.39
CA VAL A 370 20.86 -8.38 8.12
C VAL A 370 22.37 -8.09 8.06
N SER A 371 23.00 -8.45 6.95
CA SER A 371 24.42 -8.13 6.72
C SER A 371 24.58 -6.65 6.42
N MET A 372 25.12 -5.89 7.36
CA MET A 372 25.40 -4.47 7.19
C MET A 372 26.62 -4.02 8.00
N GLU A 373 27.22 -2.91 7.64
CA GLU A 373 28.33 -2.27 8.36
C GLU A 373 27.86 -0.96 8.99
N ARG A 374 28.14 -0.76 10.30
CA ARG A 374 27.95 0.55 10.94
C ARG A 374 29.20 1.41 10.67
N LYS A 375 28.97 2.67 10.31
CA LYS A 375 30.02 3.72 10.18
C LYS A 375 29.66 4.90 11.06
N ASP A 376 30.52 5.22 12.01
CA ASP A 376 30.32 6.40 12.84
C ASP A 376 30.84 7.65 12.12
N ILE A 377 29.95 8.66 12.03
CA ILE A 377 30.26 9.99 11.54
C ILE A 377 30.80 10.78 12.72
N GLY A 378 32.12 10.88 12.82
CA GLY A 378 32.78 11.63 13.89
C GLY A 378 32.56 13.15 13.77
N GLU A 379 33.05 13.86 14.78
CA GLU A 379 33.10 15.33 14.76
C GLU A 379 34.00 15.85 13.62
N LEU A 380 33.71 17.06 13.17
CA LEU A 380 34.56 17.75 12.21
C LEU A 380 35.95 17.99 12.82
N THR A 381 36.99 17.74 12.05
CA THR A 381 38.34 18.19 12.43
C THR A 381 38.42 19.70 12.36
N ARG A 382 39.41 20.30 13.00
CA ARG A 382 39.65 21.74 12.95
C ARG A 382 39.87 22.23 11.50
N GLU A 383 40.53 21.43 10.69
CA GLU A 383 40.80 21.71 9.26
C GLU A 383 39.51 21.69 8.43
N GLU A 384 38.64 20.69 8.67
CA GLU A 384 37.32 20.59 8.01
C GLU A 384 36.42 21.76 8.42
N ALA A 385 36.40 22.11 9.72
CA ALA A 385 35.64 23.26 10.20
C ALA A 385 36.14 24.56 9.54
N GLN A 386 37.46 24.78 9.47
CA GLN A 386 38.05 25.93 8.74
C GLN A 386 37.68 25.92 7.26
N GLY A 387 37.71 24.76 6.58
CA GLY A 387 37.33 24.65 5.18
C GLY A 387 35.84 24.95 4.90
N ILE A 388 34.95 24.72 5.86
CA ILE A 388 33.54 25.11 5.77
C ILE A 388 33.34 26.63 5.85
N PHE A 389 34.19 27.33 6.64
CA PHE A 389 34.08 28.79 6.88
C PHE A 389 34.87 29.65 5.88
N ASN A 390 35.73 29.05 5.05
CA ASN A 390 36.47 29.73 4.00
C ASN A 390 35.79 29.54 2.63
#